data_198dd94dd02f8a6c6fb41bf031bbe7a3
#
_entry.id   198dd94dd02f8a6c6fb41bf031bbe7a3
#
_cell.length_a   1.000
_cell.length_b   1.000
_cell.length_c   1.000
_cell.angle_alpha   90.00
_cell.angle_beta   90.00
_cell.angle_gamma   90.00
#
_symmetry.space_group_name_H-M   'P 1'
#
loop_
_entity.id
_entity.type
_entity.pdbx_description
1 polymer ?
#
loop_
_entity_poly.entity_id
_entity_poly.type
_entity_poly.pdbx_seq_one_letter_code
_entity_poly.pdbx_strand_id
1 'polypeptide(L)'
;MRDIPEFDRKRWQKVFNYAVESAQDADSKAYLAVSNSRPCGILSFFDDIKSFYLDAICDIPQPNGKRVNYTGSTLFYQMFKLAEELKIKLIKLSAVIDGPIDVVSKYKEKGFKEIGMDDEYVMMSCNKYEIKEQLKKLSSNIQYKTVNSENKNLEDLII
;
A
#
# COMPACT_ATOMS: atom_id res chain seq x y z
N MET A 1 -3.48 -17.53 -3.58
CA MET A 1 -4.54 -16.48 -3.64
C MET A 1 -5.60 -16.76 -2.58
N ARG A 2 -6.21 -15.70 -2.04
CA ARG A 2 -7.25 -15.79 -1.02
C ARG A 2 -8.60 -15.41 -1.61
N ASP A 3 -9.65 -16.11 -1.20
CA ASP A 3 -11.01 -15.77 -1.62
C ASP A 3 -11.51 -14.50 -0.93
N ILE A 4 -12.33 -13.72 -1.63
CA ILE A 4 -12.99 -12.54 -1.08
C ILE A 4 -14.43 -12.94 -0.74
N PRO A 5 -14.83 -12.89 0.53
CA PRO A 5 -16.22 -13.13 0.91
C PRO A 5 -17.18 -12.16 0.22
N GLU A 6 -18.34 -12.62 -0.16
CA GLU A 6 -19.32 -11.78 -0.88
C GLU A 6 -19.75 -10.54 -0.06
N PHE A 7 -19.84 -10.69 1.25
CA PHE A 7 -20.13 -9.57 2.14
C PHE A 7 -19.11 -8.42 1.99
N ASP A 8 -17.84 -8.74 1.78
CA ASP A 8 -16.76 -7.75 1.68
C ASP A 8 -16.67 -7.09 0.30
N ARG A 9 -17.31 -7.63 -0.71
CA ARG A 9 -17.21 -7.11 -2.09
C ARG A 9 -17.71 -5.69 -2.22
N LYS A 10 -18.84 -5.36 -1.59
CA LYS A 10 -19.39 -3.99 -1.61
C LYS A 10 -18.45 -3.01 -0.92
N ARG A 11 -17.88 -3.42 0.19
CA ARG A 11 -16.91 -2.62 0.93
C ARG A 11 -15.62 -2.48 0.14
N TRP A 12 -15.12 -3.58 -0.41
CA TRP A 12 -13.97 -3.56 -1.30
C TRP A 12 -14.18 -2.61 -2.47
N GLN A 13 -15.36 -2.62 -3.10
CA GLN A 13 -15.65 -1.74 -4.23
C GLN A 13 -15.54 -0.26 -3.85
N LYS A 14 -15.99 0.13 -2.66
CA LYS A 14 -15.83 1.49 -2.16
C LYS A 14 -14.36 1.86 -1.96
N VAL A 15 -13.59 0.97 -1.35
CA VAL A 15 -12.16 1.18 -1.12
C VAL A 15 -11.42 1.26 -2.46
N PHE A 16 -11.74 0.39 -3.38
CA PHE A 16 -11.15 0.39 -4.71
C PHE A 16 -11.47 1.68 -5.49
N ASN A 17 -12.72 2.11 -5.50
CA ASN A 17 -13.10 3.36 -6.15
C ASN A 17 -12.35 4.55 -5.56
N TYR A 18 -12.25 4.61 -4.24
CA TYR A 18 -11.47 5.64 -3.56
C TYR A 18 -10.00 5.59 -3.95
N ALA A 19 -9.41 4.40 -3.99
CA ALA A 19 -8.00 4.22 -4.36
C ALA A 19 -7.73 4.67 -5.81
N VAL A 20 -8.64 4.39 -6.73
CA VAL A 20 -8.54 4.83 -8.13
C VAL A 20 -8.64 6.35 -8.22
N GLU A 21 -9.60 6.96 -7.55
CA GLU A 21 -9.75 8.42 -7.50
C GLU A 21 -8.50 9.09 -6.91
N SER A 22 -8.00 8.56 -5.81
CA SER A 22 -6.77 9.03 -5.17
C SER A 22 -5.56 8.93 -6.11
N ALA A 23 -5.42 7.82 -6.82
CA ALA A 23 -4.31 7.62 -7.76
C ALA A 23 -4.38 8.56 -8.97
N GLN A 24 -5.57 9.00 -9.35
CA GLN A 24 -5.79 9.93 -10.45
C GLN A 24 -5.67 11.41 -10.06
N ASP A 25 -5.56 11.70 -8.77
CA ASP A 25 -5.34 13.07 -8.30
C ASP A 25 -3.98 13.57 -8.82
N ALA A 26 -3.95 14.81 -9.33
CA ALA A 26 -2.75 15.41 -9.93
C ALA A 26 -1.57 15.53 -8.95
N ASP A 27 -1.87 15.65 -7.65
CA ASP A 27 -0.85 15.80 -6.61
C ASP A 27 -0.42 14.48 -5.97
N SER A 28 -1.05 13.38 -6.35
CA SER A 28 -0.70 12.05 -5.82
C SER A 28 0.36 11.35 -6.66
N LYS A 29 1.02 10.40 -6.00
CA LYS A 29 1.82 9.35 -6.63
C LYS A 29 1.15 8.02 -6.38
N ALA A 30 1.28 7.09 -7.31
CA ALA A 30 0.67 5.77 -7.13
C ALA A 30 1.53 4.67 -7.73
N TYR A 31 1.38 3.47 -7.17
CA TYR A 31 1.93 2.24 -7.70
C TYR A 31 0.81 1.27 -8.01
N LEU A 32 0.92 0.64 -9.16
CA LEU A 32 0.02 -0.43 -9.57
C LEU A 32 0.80 -1.76 -9.56
N ALA A 33 0.39 -2.67 -8.71
CA ALA A 33 0.96 -4.01 -8.69
C ALA A 33 0.32 -4.85 -9.79
N VAL A 34 1.14 -5.58 -10.54
CA VAL A 34 0.71 -6.41 -11.67
C VAL A 34 1.20 -7.84 -11.46
N SER A 35 0.34 -8.80 -11.70
CA SER A 35 0.65 -10.23 -11.67
C SER A 35 0.06 -10.89 -12.93
N ASN A 36 0.89 -11.60 -13.70
CA ASN A 36 0.48 -12.22 -14.95
C ASN A 36 -0.23 -11.22 -15.91
N SER A 37 0.35 -10.05 -16.07
CA SER A 37 -0.16 -8.95 -16.89
C SER A 37 -1.52 -8.38 -16.46
N ARG A 38 -1.95 -8.65 -15.23
CA ARG A 38 -3.21 -8.14 -14.68
C ARG A 38 -2.95 -7.32 -13.42
N PRO A 39 -3.61 -6.18 -13.25
CA PRO A 39 -3.53 -5.44 -12.00
C PRO A 39 -3.99 -6.29 -10.82
N CYS A 40 -3.23 -6.28 -9.75
CA CYS A 40 -3.56 -7.03 -8.53
C CYS A 40 -3.58 -6.18 -7.26
N GLY A 41 -3.16 -4.93 -7.34
CA GLY A 41 -3.22 -3.99 -6.22
C GLY A 41 -2.83 -2.59 -6.61
N ILE A 42 -3.24 -1.63 -5.82
CA ILE A 42 -2.97 -0.20 -6.02
C ILE A 42 -2.65 0.44 -4.67
N LEU A 43 -1.67 1.34 -4.66
CA LEU A 43 -1.32 2.17 -3.52
C LEU A 43 -1.13 3.60 -4.02
N SER A 44 -1.71 4.56 -3.31
CA SER A 44 -1.55 5.99 -3.62
C SER A 44 -1.13 6.77 -2.37
N PHE A 45 -0.30 7.78 -2.58
CA PHE A 45 0.20 8.63 -1.52
C PHE A 45 0.49 10.04 -2.04
N PHE A 46 0.47 11.00 -1.12
CA PHE A 46 0.85 12.38 -1.40
C PHE A 46 2.27 12.63 -0.90
N ASP A 47 3.05 13.32 -1.71
CA ASP A 47 4.42 13.73 -1.38
C ASP A 47 4.40 15.19 -0.92
N ASP A 48 4.71 15.39 0.37
CA ASP A 48 4.81 16.71 1.00
C ASP A 48 6.25 16.95 1.45
N ILE A 49 7.10 17.31 0.50
CA ILE A 49 8.53 17.69 0.62
C ILE A 49 9.38 16.74 1.51
N LYS A 50 8.99 16.50 2.76
CA LYS A 50 9.74 15.68 3.73
C LYS A 50 8.95 14.53 4.33
N SER A 51 7.70 14.42 3.95
CA SER A 51 6.81 13.37 4.42
C SER A 51 5.94 12.85 3.28
N PHE A 52 5.53 11.58 3.40
CA PHE A 52 4.47 11.02 2.57
C PHE A 52 3.21 10.88 3.41
N TYR A 53 2.08 11.06 2.79
CA TYR A 53 0.79 10.69 3.35
C TYR A 53 0.20 9.54 2.53
N LEU A 54 0.17 8.34 3.10
CA LEU A 54 -0.45 7.18 2.47
C LEU A 54 -1.96 7.37 2.49
N ASP A 55 -2.54 7.56 1.32
CA ASP A 55 -3.96 7.86 1.18
C ASP A 55 -4.81 6.61 0.95
N ALA A 56 -4.35 5.70 0.12
CA ALA A 56 -5.09 4.47 -0.16
C ALA A 56 -4.17 3.29 -0.49
N ILE A 57 -4.58 2.12 -0.07
CA ILE A 57 -4.01 0.85 -0.51
C ILE A 57 -5.14 -0.17 -0.65
N CYS A 58 -5.16 -0.89 -1.74
CA CYS A 58 -6.23 -1.83 -2.05
C CYS A 58 -5.72 -3.00 -2.89
N ASP A 59 -6.12 -4.22 -2.53
CA ASP A 59 -5.97 -5.38 -3.40
C ASP A 59 -7.00 -5.32 -4.54
N ILE A 60 -6.61 -5.79 -5.73
CA ILE A 60 -7.52 -5.96 -6.86
C ILE A 60 -7.70 -7.46 -7.08
N PRO A 61 -8.91 -8.00 -6.90
CA PRO A 61 -9.15 -9.43 -7.09
C PRO A 61 -8.99 -9.84 -8.55
N GLN A 62 -8.49 -11.05 -8.75
CA GLN A 62 -8.39 -11.66 -10.06
C GLN A 62 -9.78 -12.11 -10.54
N PRO A 63 -9.94 -12.47 -11.83
CA PRO A 63 -11.25 -12.91 -12.37
C PRO A 63 -11.90 -14.07 -11.62
N ASN A 64 -11.10 -14.92 -10.96
CA ASN A 64 -11.60 -16.02 -10.13
C ASN A 64 -12.02 -15.57 -8.71
N GLY A 65 -12.01 -14.28 -8.42
CA GLY A 65 -12.35 -13.73 -7.10
C GLY A 65 -11.26 -13.85 -6.04
N LYS A 66 -10.08 -14.34 -6.38
CA LYS A 66 -8.96 -14.52 -5.46
C LYS A 66 -8.00 -13.34 -5.49
N ARG A 67 -7.30 -13.10 -4.38
CA ARG A 67 -6.26 -12.09 -4.25
C ARG A 67 -4.88 -12.71 -4.47
N VAL A 68 -4.00 -11.97 -5.11
CA VAL A 68 -2.59 -12.35 -5.25
C VAL A 68 -1.88 -12.17 -3.92
N ASN A 69 -1.10 -13.18 -3.51
CA ASN A 69 -0.31 -13.10 -2.29
C ASN A 69 0.80 -12.05 -2.39
N TYR A 70 1.15 -11.44 -1.28
CA TYR A 70 2.23 -10.45 -1.15
C TYR A 70 2.04 -9.14 -1.93
N THR A 71 0.85 -8.88 -2.45
CA THR A 71 0.56 -7.62 -3.16
C THR A 71 0.80 -6.40 -2.27
N GLY A 72 0.22 -6.40 -1.07
CA GLY A 72 0.40 -5.30 -0.12
C GLY A 72 1.87 -5.09 0.26
N SER A 73 2.60 -6.17 0.53
CA SER A 73 4.02 -6.10 0.87
C SER A 73 4.86 -5.53 -0.27
N THR A 74 4.56 -5.89 -1.51
CA THR A 74 5.22 -5.36 -2.70
C THR A 74 4.97 -3.86 -2.87
N LEU A 75 3.72 -3.43 -2.68
CA LEU A 75 3.35 -2.02 -2.76
C LEU A 75 4.02 -1.19 -1.67
N PHE A 76 4.01 -1.67 -0.42
CA PHE A 76 4.73 -1.01 0.68
C PHE A 76 6.22 -0.93 0.43
N TYR A 77 6.82 -2.00 -0.09
CA TYR A 77 8.24 -2.01 -0.43
C TYR A 77 8.59 -0.89 -1.41
N GLN A 78 7.81 -0.71 -2.46
CA GLN A 78 8.05 0.36 -3.45
C GLN A 78 7.93 1.75 -2.84
N MET A 79 6.91 1.98 -2.02
CA MET A 79 6.75 3.25 -1.32
C MET A 79 7.90 3.53 -0.35
N PHE A 80 8.30 2.55 0.45
CA PHE A 80 9.42 2.68 1.38
C PHE A 80 10.75 2.91 0.65
N LYS A 81 10.96 2.23 -0.48
CA LYS A 81 12.15 2.40 -1.31
C LYS A 81 12.25 3.83 -1.84
N LEU A 82 11.17 4.35 -2.37
CA LEU A 82 11.12 5.74 -2.83
C LEU A 82 11.33 6.72 -1.66
N ALA A 83 10.72 6.45 -0.51
CA ALA A 83 10.90 7.27 0.69
C ALA A 83 12.36 7.33 1.13
N GLU A 84 13.07 6.21 1.10
CA GLU A 84 14.50 6.18 1.42
C GLU A 84 15.34 6.94 0.39
N GLU A 85 15.07 6.75 -0.90
CA GLU A 85 15.76 7.46 -1.98
C GLU A 85 15.59 8.98 -1.89
N LEU A 86 14.39 9.44 -1.56
CA LEU A 86 14.07 10.87 -1.40
C LEU A 86 14.37 11.42 -0.01
N LYS A 87 14.93 10.61 0.89
CA LYS A 87 15.25 10.98 2.27
C LYS A 87 14.04 11.48 3.05
N ILE A 88 12.89 10.85 2.83
CA ILE A 88 11.66 11.15 3.55
C ILE A 88 11.83 10.77 5.01
N LYS A 89 11.41 11.66 5.91
CA LYS A 89 11.58 11.46 7.35
C LYS A 89 10.41 10.72 7.99
N LEU A 90 9.24 10.81 7.37
CA LEU A 90 7.99 10.34 7.98
C LEU A 90 6.97 9.97 6.91
N ILE A 91 6.32 8.82 7.11
CA ILE A 91 5.13 8.44 6.35
C ILE A 91 3.97 8.42 7.34
N LYS A 92 2.89 9.12 7.02
CA LYS A 92 1.67 9.20 7.84
C LYS A 92 0.52 8.52 7.14
N LEU A 93 -0.44 8.05 7.91
CA LEU A 93 -1.71 7.54 7.42
C LEU A 93 -2.81 7.70 8.46
N SER A 94 -4.05 7.57 8.02
CA SER A 94 -5.22 7.45 8.89
C SER A 94 -5.88 6.10 8.65
N ALA A 95 -5.90 5.25 9.67
CA ALA A 95 -6.47 3.91 9.60
C ALA A 95 -7.91 3.91 10.12
N VAL A 96 -8.83 3.33 9.36
CA VAL A 96 -10.24 3.21 9.75
C VAL A 96 -10.35 2.25 10.93
N ILE A 97 -11.03 2.68 12.00
CA ILE A 97 -11.25 1.87 13.20
C ILE A 97 -12.34 0.82 12.93
N ASP A 98 -13.39 1.23 12.24
CA ASP A 98 -14.63 0.47 12.06
C ASP A 98 -14.58 -0.34 10.77
N GLY A 99 -14.17 -1.58 10.87
CA GLY A 99 -14.10 -2.44 9.72
C GLY A 99 -14.00 -3.92 10.07
N PRO A 100 -14.39 -4.81 9.14
CA PRO A 100 -14.28 -6.26 9.35
C PRO A 100 -12.84 -6.75 9.44
N ILE A 101 -11.88 -5.90 9.04
CA ILE A 101 -10.45 -6.20 9.05
C ILE A 101 -9.77 -5.22 10.00
N ASP A 102 -8.93 -5.75 10.89
CA ASP A 102 -8.09 -4.94 11.76
C ASP A 102 -6.91 -4.35 10.96
N VAL A 103 -7.17 -3.23 10.29
CA VAL A 103 -6.15 -2.55 9.48
C VAL A 103 -5.08 -1.90 10.35
N VAL A 104 -5.41 -1.49 11.57
CA VAL A 104 -4.43 -0.93 12.51
C VAL A 104 -3.32 -1.92 12.80
N SER A 105 -3.67 -3.16 13.14
CA SER A 105 -2.68 -4.22 13.37
C SER A 105 -1.84 -4.51 12.12
N LYS A 106 -2.43 -4.47 10.94
CA LYS A 106 -1.71 -4.65 9.67
C LYS A 106 -0.69 -3.54 9.44
N TYR A 107 -1.05 -2.30 9.71
CA TYR A 107 -0.11 -1.18 9.59
C TYR A 107 0.99 -1.25 10.65
N LYS A 108 0.69 -1.71 11.87
CA LYS A 108 1.71 -1.96 12.89
C LYS A 108 2.75 -2.97 12.42
N GLU A 109 2.33 -4.03 11.74
CA GLU A 109 3.25 -5.00 11.13
C GLU A 109 4.17 -4.37 10.09
N LYS A 110 3.75 -3.29 9.45
CA LYS A 110 4.54 -2.52 8.48
C LYS A 110 5.37 -1.39 9.11
N GLY A 111 5.48 -1.36 10.43
CA GLY A 111 6.32 -0.40 11.13
C GLY A 111 5.64 0.91 11.53
N PHE A 112 4.33 1.03 11.33
CA PHE A 112 3.58 2.21 11.73
C PHE A 112 3.22 2.15 13.22
N LYS A 113 3.26 3.30 13.87
CA LYS A 113 2.89 3.49 15.28
C LYS A 113 1.74 4.47 15.39
N GLU A 114 0.86 4.24 16.37
CA GLU A 114 -0.22 5.16 16.67
C GLU A 114 0.32 6.48 17.21
N ILE A 115 -0.17 7.58 16.66
CA ILE A 115 0.18 8.93 17.11
C ILE A 115 -1.04 9.76 17.55
N GLY A 116 -2.23 9.30 17.28
CA GLY A 116 -3.47 9.95 17.67
C GLY A 116 -4.68 9.14 17.25
N MET A 117 -5.85 9.53 17.73
CA MET A 117 -7.10 8.84 17.43
C MET A 117 -8.26 9.82 17.52
N ASP A 118 -9.22 9.69 16.63
CA ASP A 118 -10.55 10.28 16.74
C ASP A 118 -11.62 9.19 16.72
N ASP A 119 -12.89 9.54 16.52
CA ASP A 119 -14.00 8.58 16.56
C ASP A 119 -14.00 7.61 15.36
N GLU A 120 -13.36 7.97 14.26
CA GLU A 120 -13.39 7.22 13.00
C GLU A 120 -12.04 6.62 12.60
N TYR A 121 -10.93 7.27 13.00
CA TYR A 121 -9.59 6.95 12.51
C TYR A 121 -8.57 6.87 13.62
N VAL A 122 -7.61 5.98 13.46
CA VAL A 122 -6.33 5.99 14.18
C VAL A 122 -5.29 6.61 13.27
N MET A 123 -4.68 7.70 13.71
CA MET A 123 -3.56 8.31 13.00
C MET A 123 -2.27 7.57 13.34
N MET A 124 -1.51 7.23 12.31
CA MET A 124 -0.30 6.44 12.44
C MET A 124 0.85 7.04 11.67
N SER A 125 2.06 6.77 12.11
CA SER A 125 3.27 7.20 11.41
C SER A 125 4.37 6.15 11.44
N CYS A 126 5.24 6.21 10.44
CA CYS A 126 6.43 5.40 10.30
C CYS A 126 7.61 6.34 10.04
N ASN A 127 8.64 6.30 10.89
CA ASN A 127 9.79 7.18 10.75
C ASN A 127 10.89 6.56 9.88
N LYS A 128 11.94 7.32 9.59
CA LYS A 128 13.04 6.87 8.71
C LYS A 128 13.74 5.60 9.19
N TYR A 129 13.81 5.34 10.48
CA TYR A 129 14.44 4.14 11.02
C TYR A 129 13.56 2.92 10.79
N GLU A 130 12.27 3.06 11.02
CA GLU A 130 11.28 2.02 10.76
C GLU A 130 11.15 1.71 9.26
N ILE A 131 11.25 2.73 8.40
CA ILE A 131 11.31 2.55 6.95
C ILE A 131 12.49 1.66 6.56
N LYS A 132 13.68 1.93 7.08
CA LYS A 132 14.88 1.11 6.83
C LYS A 132 14.72 -0.32 7.30
N GLU A 133 14.18 -0.52 8.49
CA GLU A 133 13.95 -1.86 9.05
C GLU A 133 12.94 -2.64 8.20
N GLN A 134 11.86 -1.98 7.76
CA GLN A 134 10.88 -2.61 6.89
C GLN A 134 11.45 -2.96 5.51
N LEU A 135 12.30 -2.12 4.94
CA LEU A 135 12.98 -2.42 3.68
C LEU A 135 13.82 -3.68 3.77
N LYS A 136 14.57 -3.85 4.84
CA LYS A 136 15.34 -5.07 5.08
C LYS A 136 14.42 -6.30 5.18
N LYS A 137 13.37 -6.20 5.95
CA LYS A 137 12.40 -7.28 6.16
C LYS A 137 11.67 -7.66 4.88
N LEU A 138 11.18 -6.66 4.13
CA LEU A 138 10.42 -6.88 2.91
C LEU A 138 11.30 -7.36 1.75
N SER A 139 12.52 -6.86 1.62
CA SER A 139 13.43 -7.25 0.55
C SER A 139 13.78 -8.73 0.59
N SER A 140 13.90 -9.32 1.78
CA SER A 140 14.16 -10.76 1.91
C SER A 140 13.00 -11.63 1.41
N ASN A 141 11.77 -11.09 1.40
CA ASN A 141 10.56 -11.82 1.01
C ASN A 141 10.19 -11.65 -0.46
N ILE A 142 10.56 -10.54 -1.09
CA ILE A 142 10.06 -10.19 -2.43
C ILE A 142 11.14 -9.92 -3.48
N GLN A 143 12.42 -9.93 -3.10
CA GLN A 143 13.51 -9.51 -3.99
C GLN A 143 13.52 -10.24 -5.34
N TYR A 144 13.30 -11.53 -5.38
CA TYR A 144 13.31 -12.30 -6.63
C TYR A 144 12.11 -11.99 -7.54
N LYS A 145 10.98 -11.60 -6.97
CA LYS A 145 9.78 -11.19 -7.73
C LYS A 145 9.98 -9.83 -8.38
N THR A 146 10.64 -8.94 -7.69
CA THR A 146 10.98 -7.61 -8.20
C THR A 146 11.95 -7.72 -9.38
N VAL A 147 12.98 -8.55 -9.27
CA VAL A 147 13.95 -8.79 -10.34
C VAL A 147 13.28 -9.26 -11.63
N ASN A 148 12.31 -10.16 -11.53
CA ASN A 148 11.63 -10.73 -12.71
C ASN A 148 10.66 -9.77 -13.39
N SER A 149 10.22 -8.73 -12.72
CA SER A 149 9.28 -7.74 -13.25
C SER A 149 9.95 -6.44 -13.69
N GLU A 150 11.24 -6.28 -13.41
CA GLU A 150 11.95 -5.00 -13.42
C GLU A 150 11.97 -4.25 -14.73
N ASN A 151 11.94 -4.94 -15.87
CA ASN A 151 12.20 -4.30 -17.15
C ASN A 151 10.95 -3.92 -17.95
N LYS A 152 9.80 -4.40 -17.59
CA LYS A 152 8.58 -4.18 -18.38
C LYS A 152 7.46 -3.46 -17.66
N ASN A 153 7.43 -3.54 -16.35
CA ASN A 153 6.25 -3.16 -15.58
C ASN A 153 6.49 -2.15 -14.49
N LEU A 154 7.76 -1.79 -14.18
CA LEU A 154 8.04 -0.75 -13.20
C LEU A 154 7.56 0.61 -13.67
N GLU A 155 7.70 0.89 -14.97
CA GLU A 155 7.16 2.11 -15.57
C GLU A 155 5.63 2.07 -15.59
N ASP A 156 5.06 0.89 -15.85
CA ASP A 156 3.62 0.67 -15.86
C ASP A 156 3.02 0.57 -14.45
N LEU A 157 3.84 0.39 -13.42
CA LEU A 157 3.42 0.32 -12.02
C LEU A 157 3.28 1.70 -11.37
N ILE A 158 3.76 2.74 -12.02
CA ILE A 158 3.69 4.13 -11.53
C ILE A 158 2.58 4.83 -12.30
N ILE A 159 1.53 5.19 -11.61
CA ILE A 159 0.41 5.93 -12.17
C ILE A 159 0.62 7.43 -11.96
#